data_c3cc86237b04566374bf21007ca33be1
#
_entry.id   c3cc86237b04566374bf21007ca33be1
#
_cell.length_a   1.000
_cell.length_b   1.000
_cell.length_c   1.000
_cell.angle_alpha   90.00
_cell.angle_beta   90.00
_cell.angle_gamma   90.00
#
_symmetry.space_group_name_H-M   'P 1'
#
loop_
_entity.id
_entity.type
_entity.pdbx_description
1 polymer ?
#
loop_
_entity_poly.entity_id
_entity_poly.type
_entity_poly.pdbx_seq_one_letter_code
_entity_poly.pdbx_strand_id
1 'polypeptide(L)'
;MGNSQSQVASRKSQVALGITLSATLAFAFAIIATTTIDAHKGITSKYTYNDDVYPILRDKCGRCHAEGGAAPMSLLKYSIDAGGAAAWAESIRENLVSEAMPPWYVDPTGPAVRNGRGLTPRELDTIVTWATGGTPQGNLNKKPADAPVTPNWTLGKPDLSIPMAKPFTLGPGVMQDTLDTTLPTNLTEAKWVRAIDLLPSTTTMVRRATISLENGPVLAVWEPGDEAIAAPGGTAFKIPAGANLRLHVAYKKNYLDEQQSKSDTSTIGLYFTDEPLSGKSIQSFAIDAPGSQGADALTFSGTLSSGGRVLALRPQVDQPYLSVSIDAVTSSGRRVPLLKLRGVRPEWPRRYWLTDPVELPAGTKVEVKLVPGDPNSGPLMAAVKSPLQIGLDFVPQ
;
A
#
# COMPACT_ATOMS: atom_id res chain seq x y z
N MET A 1 63.10 -35.07 71.59
CA MET A 1 61.93 -34.17 71.70
C MET A 1 62.27 -32.86 71.09
N GLY A 2 61.87 -32.67 69.81
CA GLY A 2 62.13 -31.38 69.08
C GLY A 2 61.81 -31.59 67.60
N ASN A 3 60.54 -31.53 67.23
CA ASN A 3 60.21 -31.31 65.81
C ASN A 3 58.71 -31.03 65.53
N SER A 4 57.89 -30.79 66.62
CA SER A 4 56.46 -30.62 66.44
C SER A 4 56.01 -29.16 66.29
N GLN A 5 56.79 -28.19 66.70
CA GLN A 5 56.35 -26.76 66.66
C GLN A 5 56.65 -26.04 65.37
N SER A 6 57.68 -26.45 64.58
CA SER A 6 58.00 -25.79 63.35
C SER A 6 57.03 -26.14 62.13
N GLN A 7 56.46 -27.35 62.20
CA GLN A 7 55.47 -27.77 61.11
C GLN A 7 54.12 -27.12 61.30
N VAL A 8 53.67 -26.77 62.54
CA VAL A 8 52.41 -26.13 62.85
C VAL A 8 52.43 -24.63 62.40
N ALA A 9 53.56 -23.95 62.58
CA ALA A 9 53.72 -22.57 62.11
C ALA A 9 53.75 -22.44 60.60
N SER A 10 54.41 -23.39 59.92
CA SER A 10 54.43 -23.41 58.44
C SER A 10 53.06 -23.68 57.80
N ARG A 11 52.28 -24.60 58.42
CA ARG A 11 50.91 -24.87 57.90
C ARG A 11 49.94 -23.70 58.15
N LYS A 12 50.07 -23.00 59.29
CA LYS A 12 49.20 -21.81 59.49
C LYS A 12 49.53 -20.66 58.56
N SER A 13 50.81 -20.44 58.24
CA SER A 13 51.23 -19.43 57.28
C SER A 13 50.75 -19.71 55.85
N GLN A 14 50.82 -20.99 55.38
CA GLN A 14 50.34 -21.38 54.06
C GLN A 14 48.82 -21.31 53.96
N VAL A 15 48.09 -21.66 55.02
CA VAL A 15 46.63 -21.55 55.03
C VAL A 15 46.18 -20.06 55.03
N ALA A 16 46.88 -19.20 55.80
CA ALA A 16 46.58 -17.78 55.78
C ALA A 16 46.88 -17.12 54.43
N LEU A 17 47.99 -17.49 53.76
CA LEU A 17 48.31 -17.00 52.43
C LEU A 17 47.34 -17.50 51.37
N GLY A 18 46.90 -18.74 51.46
CA GLY A 18 45.87 -19.33 50.56
C GLY A 18 44.51 -18.66 50.73
N ILE A 19 44.08 -18.35 51.93
CA ILE A 19 42.80 -17.66 52.22
C ILE A 19 42.84 -16.21 51.73
N THR A 20 43.95 -15.50 51.89
CA THR A 20 44.07 -14.12 51.42
C THR A 20 44.13 -14.06 49.90
N LEU A 21 44.82 -14.99 49.22
CA LEU A 21 44.88 -15.04 47.76
C LEU A 21 43.51 -15.40 47.16
N SER A 22 42.77 -16.35 47.77
CA SER A 22 41.41 -16.72 47.35
C SER A 22 40.42 -15.60 47.59
N ALA A 23 40.52 -14.85 48.68
CA ALA A 23 39.65 -13.71 48.98
C ALA A 23 39.91 -12.54 48.00
N THR A 24 41.17 -12.26 47.64
CA THR A 24 41.51 -11.22 46.65
C THR A 24 41.08 -11.61 45.22
N LEU A 25 41.19 -12.89 44.85
CA LEU A 25 40.68 -13.36 43.56
C LEU A 25 39.15 -13.29 43.50
N ALA A 26 38.45 -13.69 44.54
CA ALA A 26 36.99 -13.60 44.63
C ALA A 26 36.51 -12.14 44.60
N PHE A 27 37.21 -11.22 45.24
CA PHE A 27 36.88 -9.79 45.23
C PHE A 27 37.17 -9.16 43.88
N ALA A 28 38.25 -9.53 43.20
CA ALA A 28 38.55 -9.11 41.81
C ALA A 28 37.49 -9.66 40.83
N PHE A 29 37.06 -10.91 41.01
CA PHE A 29 36.00 -11.49 40.15
C PHE A 29 34.63 -10.84 40.42
N ALA A 30 34.31 -10.47 41.67
CA ALA A 30 33.11 -9.73 42.03
C ALA A 30 33.11 -8.31 41.45
N ILE A 31 34.24 -7.63 41.39
CA ILE A 31 34.37 -6.31 40.76
C ILE A 31 34.23 -6.41 39.24
N ILE A 32 34.75 -7.46 38.61
CA ILE A 32 34.58 -7.69 37.18
C ILE A 32 33.14 -8.06 36.83
N ALA A 33 32.44 -8.80 37.69
CA ALA A 33 31.04 -9.18 37.50
C ALA A 33 30.06 -8.01 37.71
N THR A 34 30.47 -6.95 38.44
CA THR A 34 29.64 -5.74 38.64
C THR A 34 29.88 -4.65 37.60
N THR A 35 30.91 -4.76 36.77
CA THR A 35 30.95 -3.98 35.53
C THR A 35 29.92 -4.58 34.58
N THR A 36 28.66 -4.26 34.76
CA THR A 36 27.69 -4.36 33.70
C THR A 36 28.29 -3.55 32.56
N ILE A 37 28.80 -4.27 31.57
CA ILE A 37 29.19 -3.65 30.30
C ILE A 37 27.86 -3.11 29.78
N ASP A 38 27.65 -1.83 29.97
CA ASP A 38 26.57 -1.06 29.32
C ASP A 38 26.94 -0.93 27.84
N ALA A 39 27.20 -2.11 27.24
CA ALA A 39 27.77 -2.25 25.88
C ALA A 39 26.76 -1.83 24.82
N HIS A 40 25.51 -1.68 25.20
CA HIS A 40 24.44 -1.26 24.31
C HIS A 40 23.56 -0.24 25.03
N LYS A 41 24.03 0.98 25.11
CA LYS A 41 23.13 2.09 25.33
C LYS A 41 22.15 2.07 24.18
N GLY A 42 20.89 1.74 24.45
CA GLY A 42 19.87 1.70 23.41
C GLY A 42 19.94 3.00 22.62
N ILE A 43 20.14 2.89 21.29
CA ILE A 43 20.17 4.07 20.43
C ILE A 43 18.75 4.64 20.49
N THR A 44 18.58 5.73 21.23
CA THR A 44 17.30 6.46 21.25
C THR A 44 17.20 7.27 19.96
N SER A 45 16.11 7.11 19.26
CA SER A 45 15.85 7.91 18.05
C SER A 45 15.86 9.41 18.36
N LYS A 46 16.46 10.19 17.48
CA LYS A 46 16.33 11.65 17.48
C LYS A 46 14.96 12.12 17.01
N TYR A 47 14.22 11.27 16.28
CA TYR A 47 12.88 11.55 15.82
C TYR A 47 11.86 11.05 16.83
N THR A 48 10.78 11.81 17.01
CA THR A 48 9.69 11.47 17.91
C THR A 48 8.38 11.30 17.16
N TYR A 49 7.44 10.56 17.76
CA TYR A 49 6.14 10.33 17.14
C TYR A 49 5.37 11.63 16.89
N ASN A 50 5.20 12.45 17.93
CA ASN A 50 4.34 13.63 17.87
C ASN A 50 4.89 14.72 16.92
N ASP A 51 6.21 14.89 16.87
CA ASP A 51 6.83 15.98 16.12
C ASP A 51 7.19 15.59 14.68
N ASP A 52 7.68 14.34 14.47
CA ASP A 52 8.32 13.96 13.21
C ASP A 52 7.54 12.87 12.45
N VAL A 53 7.07 11.83 13.16
CA VAL A 53 6.52 10.62 12.52
C VAL A 53 5.04 10.76 12.22
N TYR A 54 4.25 11.29 13.16
CA TYR A 54 2.81 11.43 12.99
C TYR A 54 2.40 12.21 11.73
N PRO A 55 3.02 13.35 11.36
CA PRO A 55 2.67 14.05 10.13
C PRO A 55 2.81 13.16 8.89
N ILE A 56 3.89 12.36 8.85
CA ILE A 56 4.14 11.44 7.72
C ILE A 56 3.09 10.33 7.72
N LEU A 57 2.85 9.68 8.88
CA LEU A 57 1.85 8.61 8.99
C LEU A 57 0.44 9.11 8.64
N ARG A 58 0.07 10.32 9.08
CA ARG A 58 -1.23 10.93 8.74
C ARG A 58 -1.38 11.09 7.22
N ASP A 59 -0.39 11.67 6.56
CA ASP A 59 -0.50 12.06 5.15
C ASP A 59 -0.31 10.86 4.19
N LYS A 60 0.50 9.89 4.57
CA LYS A 60 0.86 8.74 3.71
C LYS A 60 0.11 7.44 4.04
N CYS A 61 -0.26 7.23 5.30
CA CYS A 61 -0.81 5.96 5.79
C CYS A 61 -2.22 6.10 6.39
N GLY A 62 -2.55 7.28 6.93
CA GLY A 62 -3.74 7.53 7.75
C GLY A 62 -5.07 7.25 7.07
N ARG A 63 -5.13 7.29 5.75
CA ARG A 63 -6.37 7.00 5.00
C ARG A 63 -6.85 5.56 5.15
N CYS A 64 -5.92 4.62 5.32
CA CYS A 64 -6.22 3.22 5.60
C CYS A 64 -6.03 2.91 7.09
N HIS A 65 -4.96 3.44 7.69
CA HIS A 65 -4.52 3.16 9.05
C HIS A 65 -4.99 4.23 10.05
N ALA A 66 -6.26 4.61 9.97
CA ALA A 66 -6.94 5.38 11.00
C ALA A 66 -7.96 4.49 11.73
N GLU A 67 -8.49 4.97 12.86
CA GLU A 67 -9.60 4.30 13.55
C GLU A 67 -10.83 4.26 12.63
N GLY A 68 -11.44 3.09 12.47
CA GLY A 68 -12.53 2.86 11.51
C GLY A 68 -12.08 2.73 10.05
N GLY A 69 -10.78 2.75 9.77
CA GLY A 69 -10.22 2.52 8.44
C GLY A 69 -10.21 1.05 8.02
N ALA A 70 -9.74 0.79 6.81
CA ALA A 70 -9.67 -0.56 6.26
C ALA A 70 -8.57 -1.41 6.89
N ALA A 71 -7.49 -0.81 7.38
CA ALA A 71 -6.41 -1.51 8.05
C ALA A 71 -6.82 -1.95 9.48
N PRO A 72 -6.25 -3.07 9.98
CA PRO A 72 -6.64 -3.62 11.28
C PRO A 72 -6.14 -2.82 12.47
N MET A 73 -5.25 -1.83 12.26
CA MET A 73 -4.67 -1.00 13.31
C MET A 73 -4.63 0.47 12.88
N SER A 74 -4.75 1.37 13.85
CA SER A 74 -4.52 2.79 13.64
C SER A 74 -3.05 3.15 13.85
N LEU A 75 -2.45 3.85 12.90
CA LEU A 75 -1.12 4.45 13.03
C LEU A 75 -1.18 5.92 13.45
N LEU A 76 -2.39 6.49 13.57
CA LEU A 76 -2.64 7.87 13.97
C LEU A 76 -2.80 8.05 15.48
N LYS A 77 -2.56 6.98 16.24
CA LYS A 77 -2.58 6.97 17.70
C LYS A 77 -1.25 6.44 18.22
N TYR A 78 -0.62 7.18 19.12
CA TYR A 78 0.52 6.63 19.85
C TYR A 78 0.03 5.71 20.97
N SER A 79 0.50 4.48 20.98
CA SER A 79 0.34 3.54 22.08
C SER A 79 1.47 2.51 22.01
N ILE A 80 2.01 2.15 23.16
CA ILE A 80 2.96 1.04 23.32
C ILE A 80 2.22 -0.30 23.51
N ASP A 81 0.94 -0.23 23.86
CA ASP A 81 0.04 -1.38 23.93
C ASP A 81 -0.61 -1.65 22.57
N ALA A 82 -1.36 -2.73 22.46
CA ALA A 82 -2.04 -3.08 21.22
C ALA A 82 -2.91 -1.92 20.69
N GLY A 83 -2.79 -1.63 19.39
CA GLY A 83 -3.65 -0.67 18.70
C GLY A 83 -3.06 0.69 18.37
N GLY A 84 -1.77 0.94 18.63
CA GLY A 84 -1.12 2.20 18.28
C GLY A 84 0.22 2.04 17.56
N ALA A 85 0.73 3.11 16.95
CA ALA A 85 1.91 3.08 16.09
C ALA A 85 3.17 2.52 16.77
N ALA A 86 3.38 2.80 18.06
CA ALA A 86 4.56 2.32 18.76
C ALA A 86 4.52 0.80 19.00
N ALA A 87 3.35 0.22 19.24
CA ALA A 87 3.18 -1.23 19.35
C ALA A 87 3.44 -1.96 18.03
N TRP A 88 3.25 -1.28 16.89
CA TRP A 88 3.44 -1.83 15.54
C TRP A 88 4.77 -1.40 14.90
N ALA A 89 5.66 -0.76 15.66
CA ALA A 89 6.87 -0.14 15.08
C ALA A 89 7.75 -1.11 14.29
N GLU A 90 7.96 -2.33 14.80
CA GLU A 90 8.75 -3.33 14.08
C GLU A 90 8.06 -3.77 12.79
N SER A 91 6.77 -4.03 12.85
CA SER A 91 5.97 -4.39 11.66
C SER A 91 5.92 -3.23 10.64
N ILE A 92 5.85 -1.97 11.11
CA ILE A 92 5.96 -0.79 10.25
C ILE A 92 7.31 -0.80 9.54
N ARG A 93 8.41 -0.97 10.28
CA ARG A 93 9.77 -1.02 9.73
C ARG A 93 9.90 -2.11 8.67
N GLU A 94 9.48 -3.33 8.98
CA GLU A 94 9.57 -4.47 8.08
C GLU A 94 8.80 -4.23 6.78
N ASN A 95 7.56 -3.74 6.88
CA ASN A 95 6.74 -3.47 5.71
C ASN A 95 7.25 -2.30 4.85
N LEU A 96 7.89 -1.31 5.46
CA LEU A 96 8.51 -0.21 4.72
C LEU A 96 9.80 -0.64 4.02
N VAL A 97 10.66 -1.40 4.70
CA VAL A 97 11.95 -1.87 4.15
C VAL A 97 11.74 -2.90 3.03
N SER A 98 10.72 -3.76 3.17
CA SER A 98 10.36 -4.73 2.13
C SER A 98 9.52 -4.13 0.99
N GLU A 99 9.24 -2.82 1.02
CA GLU A 99 8.36 -2.13 0.05
C GLU A 99 6.95 -2.74 -0.04
N ALA A 100 6.50 -3.46 1.00
CA ALA A 100 5.14 -3.99 1.08
C ALA A 100 4.10 -2.90 1.40
N MET A 101 4.53 -1.83 2.08
CA MET A 101 3.74 -0.63 2.38
C MET A 101 4.54 0.65 2.09
N PRO A 102 3.91 1.70 1.59
CA PRO A 102 2.57 1.73 1.01
C PRO A 102 2.47 0.84 -0.24
N PRO A 103 1.29 0.25 -0.56
CA PRO A 103 1.18 -0.83 -1.55
C PRO A 103 1.26 -0.39 -3.03
N TRP A 104 1.60 0.84 -3.34
CA TRP A 104 1.66 1.42 -4.69
C TRP A 104 2.95 2.19 -4.94
N TYR A 105 4.04 1.48 -4.98
CA TYR A 105 5.34 2.09 -5.21
C TYR A 105 5.55 2.48 -6.67
N VAL A 106 5.45 3.78 -6.94
CA VAL A 106 5.93 4.34 -8.20
C VAL A 106 7.45 4.53 -8.08
N ASP A 107 8.21 3.92 -8.96
CA ASP A 107 9.67 4.09 -8.98
C ASP A 107 9.99 5.56 -9.35
N PRO A 108 10.72 6.30 -8.52
CA PRO A 108 11.01 7.71 -8.77
C PRO A 108 11.90 7.93 -10.00
N THR A 109 12.48 6.87 -10.56
CA THR A 109 13.27 6.94 -11.81
C THR A 109 12.39 6.79 -13.06
N GLY A 110 11.09 6.52 -12.88
CA GLY A 110 10.10 6.44 -13.95
C GLY A 110 9.34 7.75 -14.18
N PRO A 111 8.39 7.77 -15.12
CA PRO A 111 7.50 8.90 -15.34
C PRO A 111 6.67 9.24 -14.10
N ALA A 112 6.44 10.54 -13.89
CA ALA A 112 5.61 11.00 -12.78
C ALA A 112 4.13 10.66 -13.00
N VAL A 113 3.46 10.28 -11.91
CA VAL A 113 2.02 10.03 -11.89
C VAL A 113 1.31 10.93 -10.90
N ARG A 114 0.08 11.30 -11.18
CA ARG A 114 -0.72 12.25 -10.39
C ARG A 114 -1.10 11.72 -9.00
N ASN A 115 -1.22 10.42 -8.85
CA ASN A 115 -1.62 9.75 -7.62
C ASN A 115 -0.48 8.95 -6.95
N GLY A 116 0.76 9.31 -7.25
CA GLY A 116 1.93 8.75 -6.57
C GLY A 116 1.99 9.25 -5.13
N ARG A 117 2.02 8.32 -4.15
CA ARG A 117 2.04 8.63 -2.71
C ARG A 117 3.22 8.00 -1.99
N GLY A 118 4.26 7.67 -2.73
CA GLY A 118 5.47 7.09 -2.16
C GLY A 118 6.06 7.97 -1.06
N LEU A 119 6.82 7.35 -0.17
CA LEU A 119 7.64 8.04 0.80
C LEU A 119 8.88 8.64 0.12
N THR A 120 9.25 9.82 0.50
CA THR A 120 10.58 10.34 0.18
C THR A 120 11.63 9.57 0.98
N PRO A 121 12.90 9.52 0.52
CA PRO A 121 13.97 8.88 1.29
C PRO A 121 14.11 9.42 2.72
N ARG A 122 13.84 10.72 2.93
CA ARG A 122 13.86 11.34 4.25
C ARG A 122 12.67 10.88 5.13
N GLU A 123 11.48 10.79 4.58
CA GLU A 123 10.31 10.28 5.32
C GLU A 123 10.52 8.83 5.73
N LEU A 124 11.05 8.00 4.82
CA LEU A 124 11.38 6.61 5.10
C LEU A 124 12.42 6.51 6.23
N ASP A 125 13.54 7.25 6.12
CA ASP A 125 14.58 7.29 7.16
C ASP A 125 14.02 7.73 8.52
N THR A 126 13.16 8.75 8.53
CA THR A 126 12.53 9.24 9.75
C THR A 126 11.74 8.15 10.47
N ILE A 127 10.86 7.43 9.73
CA ILE A 127 10.02 6.39 10.33
C ILE A 127 10.87 5.19 10.77
N VAL A 128 11.78 4.72 9.91
CA VAL A 128 12.64 3.56 10.21
C VAL A 128 13.55 3.85 11.42
N THR A 129 14.16 5.03 11.48
CA THR A 129 15.00 5.45 12.61
C THR A 129 14.19 5.53 13.90
N TRP A 130 12.97 6.07 13.84
CA TRP A 130 12.06 6.11 15.01
C TRP A 130 11.69 4.69 15.45
N ALA A 131 11.31 3.81 14.54
CA ALA A 131 10.89 2.46 14.83
C ALA A 131 12.00 1.62 15.49
N THR A 132 13.26 1.79 15.05
CA THR A 132 14.42 1.08 15.60
C THR A 132 15.00 1.73 16.88
N GLY A 133 14.72 3.01 17.10
CA GLY A 133 15.30 3.80 18.20
C GLY A 133 14.40 3.94 19.43
N GLY A 134 13.60 2.92 19.78
CA GLY A 134 12.80 2.90 21.01
C GLY A 134 11.51 3.70 20.94
N THR A 135 11.07 4.11 19.77
CA THR A 135 9.75 4.74 19.49
C THR A 135 9.38 5.90 20.43
N PRO A 136 10.25 6.91 20.67
CA PRO A 136 9.93 7.98 21.61
C PRO A 136 8.67 8.75 21.17
N GLN A 137 7.78 9.05 22.15
CA GLN A 137 6.53 9.75 21.88
C GLN A 137 6.75 11.24 21.56
N GLY A 138 7.72 11.86 22.22
CA GLY A 138 7.99 13.30 22.08
C GLY A 138 7.14 14.18 22.99
N ASN A 139 6.96 15.42 22.61
CA ASN A 139 6.29 16.43 23.42
C ASN A 139 4.78 16.14 23.54
N LEU A 140 4.31 15.85 24.75
CA LEU A 140 2.90 15.55 25.03
C LEU A 140 1.95 16.73 24.75
N ASN A 141 2.45 17.97 24.81
CA ASN A 141 1.67 19.15 24.49
C ASN A 141 1.39 19.29 22.98
N LYS A 142 2.13 18.53 22.15
CA LYS A 142 1.95 18.45 20.70
C LYS A 142 1.21 17.17 20.27
N LYS A 143 0.55 16.48 21.22
CA LYS A 143 -0.22 15.29 20.89
C LYS A 143 -1.22 15.62 19.78
N PRO A 144 -1.16 14.91 18.65
CA PRO A 144 -2.12 15.08 17.57
C PRO A 144 -3.54 14.71 18.03
N ALA A 145 -4.54 15.39 17.46
CA ALA A 145 -5.92 15.00 17.68
C ALA A 145 -6.20 13.65 17.00
N ASP A 146 -7.02 12.82 17.62
CA ASP A 146 -7.52 11.60 16.99
C ASP A 146 -8.33 11.97 15.74
N ALA A 147 -8.01 11.33 14.62
CA ALA A 147 -8.67 11.57 13.34
C ALA A 147 -9.31 10.26 12.84
N PRO A 148 -10.56 9.97 13.23
CA PRO A 148 -11.29 8.82 12.70
C PRO A 148 -11.57 9.00 11.20
N VAL A 149 -11.60 7.89 10.47
CA VAL A 149 -12.05 7.89 9.07
C VAL A 149 -13.55 8.11 9.04
N THR A 150 -13.97 9.24 8.50
CA THR A 150 -15.37 9.48 8.17
C THR A 150 -15.54 9.25 6.67
N PRO A 151 -16.35 8.26 6.26
CA PRO A 151 -16.66 8.05 4.86
C PRO A 151 -17.22 9.33 4.24
N ASN A 152 -16.59 9.82 3.18
CA ASN A 152 -17.06 10.99 2.47
C ASN A 152 -16.57 10.95 1.01
N TRP A 153 -17.30 11.63 0.15
CA TRP A 153 -16.91 11.84 -1.24
C TRP A 153 -15.65 12.70 -1.35
N THR A 154 -14.65 12.21 -2.04
CA THR A 154 -13.34 12.89 -2.12
C THR A 154 -13.36 14.15 -2.99
N LEU A 155 -14.29 14.22 -3.97
CA LEU A 155 -14.50 15.37 -4.85
C LEU A 155 -15.77 16.17 -4.51
N GLY A 156 -16.31 16.02 -3.29
CA GLY A 156 -17.60 16.57 -2.89
C GLY A 156 -18.78 15.75 -3.43
N LYS A 157 -20.00 16.27 -3.31
CA LYS A 157 -21.22 15.57 -3.72
C LYS A 157 -21.18 15.23 -5.22
N PRO A 158 -21.36 13.96 -5.63
CA PRO A 158 -21.43 13.58 -7.04
C PRO A 158 -22.73 14.08 -7.70
N ASP A 159 -22.69 14.22 -9.03
CA ASP A 159 -23.85 14.60 -9.83
C ASP A 159 -24.90 13.47 -9.88
N LEU A 160 -24.43 12.20 -9.84
CA LEU A 160 -25.29 11.01 -9.76
C LEU A 160 -24.72 10.03 -8.74
N SER A 161 -25.57 9.59 -7.82
CA SER A 161 -25.27 8.55 -6.83
C SER A 161 -26.07 7.28 -7.15
N ILE A 162 -25.38 6.15 -7.25
CA ILE A 162 -25.97 4.84 -7.58
C ILE A 162 -25.65 3.86 -6.46
N PRO A 163 -26.55 3.65 -5.48
CA PRO A 163 -26.32 2.71 -4.40
C PRO A 163 -26.48 1.26 -4.90
N MET A 164 -25.80 0.34 -4.24
CA MET A 164 -26.08 -1.09 -4.38
C MET A 164 -27.56 -1.39 -4.05
N ALA A 165 -28.19 -2.24 -4.84
CA ALA A 165 -29.61 -2.57 -4.66
C ALA A 165 -29.90 -3.35 -3.37
N LYS A 166 -28.92 -4.11 -2.86
CA LYS A 166 -29.01 -4.91 -1.64
C LYS A 166 -27.67 -4.88 -0.88
N PRO A 167 -27.70 -4.95 0.46
CA PRO A 167 -26.49 -5.12 1.24
C PRO A 167 -25.78 -6.44 0.90
N PHE A 168 -24.47 -6.41 0.88
CA PHE A 168 -23.62 -7.60 0.85
C PHE A 168 -23.14 -7.90 2.28
N THR A 169 -23.27 -9.15 2.72
CA THR A 169 -22.99 -9.54 4.12
C THR A 169 -21.96 -10.65 4.20
N LEU A 170 -20.89 -10.43 4.96
CA LEU A 170 -20.00 -11.49 5.44
C LEU A 170 -20.52 -11.98 6.79
N GLY A 171 -21.07 -13.22 6.82
CA GLY A 171 -21.55 -13.87 8.04
C GLY A 171 -20.43 -14.23 9.03
N PRO A 172 -20.79 -14.73 10.24
CA PRO A 172 -19.84 -15.23 11.21
C PRO A 172 -18.92 -16.31 10.59
N GLY A 173 -17.61 -16.28 10.90
CA GLY A 173 -16.62 -17.22 10.36
C GLY A 173 -16.19 -16.97 8.90
N VAL A 174 -16.96 -16.19 8.13
CA VAL A 174 -16.57 -15.84 6.75
C VAL A 174 -15.70 -14.61 6.78
N MET A 175 -14.41 -14.78 6.50
CA MET A 175 -13.43 -13.69 6.60
C MET A 175 -13.32 -12.83 5.35
N GLN A 176 -13.55 -13.41 4.17
CA GLN A 176 -13.45 -12.70 2.89
C GLN A 176 -14.38 -13.32 1.85
N ASP A 177 -14.83 -12.50 0.91
CA ASP A 177 -15.59 -12.91 -0.27
C ASP A 177 -15.57 -11.78 -1.31
N THR A 178 -16.14 -12.05 -2.49
CA THR A 178 -16.29 -11.08 -3.57
C THR A 178 -17.73 -10.94 -4.00
N LEU A 179 -18.11 -9.75 -4.46
CA LEU A 179 -19.39 -9.47 -5.08
C LEU A 179 -19.17 -8.99 -6.51
N ASP A 180 -19.88 -9.61 -7.45
CA ASP A 180 -20.13 -9.10 -8.79
C ASP A 180 -21.59 -8.72 -8.93
N THR A 181 -21.88 -7.47 -9.30
CA THR A 181 -23.24 -7.00 -9.49
C THR A 181 -23.33 -5.97 -10.60
N THR A 182 -24.49 -5.87 -11.20
CA THR A 182 -24.81 -4.88 -12.23
C THR A 182 -25.79 -3.86 -11.69
N LEU A 183 -25.50 -2.59 -11.88
CA LEU A 183 -26.29 -1.47 -11.37
C LEU A 183 -26.73 -0.59 -12.55
N PRO A 184 -28.03 -0.36 -12.76
CA PRO A 184 -28.51 0.53 -13.80
C PRO A 184 -28.19 1.98 -13.47
N THR A 185 -27.71 2.73 -14.45
CA THR A 185 -27.48 4.18 -14.28
C THR A 185 -28.77 4.98 -14.31
N ASN A 186 -29.81 4.46 -14.95
CA ASN A 186 -31.07 5.16 -15.25
C ASN A 186 -30.89 6.50 -15.99
N LEU A 187 -29.78 6.66 -16.69
CA LEU A 187 -29.55 7.85 -17.51
C LEU A 187 -30.48 7.84 -18.72
N THR A 188 -31.22 8.92 -18.92
CA THR A 188 -32.10 9.13 -20.07
C THR A 188 -31.38 9.65 -21.32
N GLU A 189 -30.19 10.21 -21.13
CA GLU A 189 -29.28 10.70 -22.18
C GLU A 189 -27.84 10.32 -21.86
N ALA A 190 -26.98 10.32 -22.87
CA ALA A 190 -25.56 10.06 -22.65
C ALA A 190 -24.92 11.16 -21.82
N LYS A 191 -24.05 10.78 -20.88
CA LYS A 191 -23.30 11.73 -20.03
C LYS A 191 -21.80 11.54 -20.18
N TRP A 192 -21.10 12.67 -20.11
CA TRP A 192 -19.64 12.69 -20.02
C TRP A 192 -19.25 12.71 -18.54
N VAL A 193 -18.38 11.78 -18.15
CA VAL A 193 -17.97 11.56 -16.76
C VAL A 193 -16.48 11.76 -16.63
N ARG A 194 -16.09 12.75 -15.82
CA ARG A 194 -14.68 13.10 -15.55
C ARG A 194 -14.07 12.32 -14.40
N ALA A 195 -14.89 11.87 -13.44
CA ALA A 195 -14.42 11.11 -12.28
C ALA A 195 -15.52 10.16 -11.79
N ILE A 196 -15.09 9.06 -11.19
CA ILE A 196 -15.94 8.08 -10.54
C ILE A 196 -15.34 7.79 -9.17
N ASP A 197 -16.18 7.74 -8.14
CA ASP A 197 -15.80 7.42 -6.76
C ASP A 197 -16.67 6.29 -6.21
N LEU A 198 -16.23 5.65 -5.14
CA LEU A 198 -17.01 4.68 -4.38
C LEU A 198 -17.05 5.11 -2.92
N LEU A 199 -18.26 5.15 -2.37
CA LEU A 199 -18.48 5.43 -0.95
C LEU A 199 -19.00 4.16 -0.26
N PRO A 200 -18.15 3.39 0.45
CA PRO A 200 -18.59 2.27 1.28
C PRO A 200 -19.43 2.73 2.46
N SER A 201 -20.48 1.99 2.80
CA SER A 201 -21.18 2.19 4.08
C SER A 201 -20.40 1.58 5.25
N THR A 202 -19.53 0.59 4.97
CA THR A 202 -18.70 -0.11 5.97
C THR A 202 -17.24 -0.18 5.51
N THR A 203 -16.49 0.88 5.76
CA THR A 203 -15.08 1.04 5.35
C THR A 203 -14.17 -0.07 5.84
N THR A 204 -14.47 -0.66 7.01
CA THR A 204 -13.65 -1.70 7.64
C THR A 204 -13.68 -3.04 6.91
N MET A 205 -14.55 -3.24 5.93
CA MET A 205 -14.62 -4.52 5.21
C MET A 205 -14.39 -4.40 3.70
N VAL A 206 -14.55 -3.23 3.09
CA VAL A 206 -14.31 -3.04 1.64
C VAL A 206 -12.81 -2.90 1.40
N ARG A 207 -12.24 -3.73 0.51
CA ARG A 207 -10.79 -3.76 0.26
C ARG A 207 -10.39 -3.22 -1.09
N ARG A 208 -11.25 -3.36 -2.07
CA ARG A 208 -11.11 -2.77 -3.40
C ARG A 208 -12.40 -2.90 -4.16
N ALA A 209 -12.54 -2.06 -5.19
CA ALA A 209 -13.60 -2.20 -6.17
C ALA A 209 -13.11 -1.86 -7.57
N THR A 210 -13.71 -2.53 -8.56
CA THR A 210 -13.56 -2.16 -9.96
C THR A 210 -14.95 -1.82 -10.51
N ILE A 211 -15.06 -0.66 -11.11
CA ILE A 211 -16.28 -0.15 -11.74
C ILE A 211 -16.03 -0.06 -13.24
N SER A 212 -16.86 -0.72 -14.05
CA SER A 212 -16.76 -0.68 -15.50
C SER A 212 -18.14 -0.45 -16.12
N LEU A 213 -18.18 0.00 -17.37
CA LEU A 213 -19.38 -0.16 -18.17
C LEU A 213 -19.61 -1.65 -18.40
N GLU A 214 -20.84 -2.09 -18.36
CA GLU A 214 -21.21 -3.43 -18.81
C GLU A 214 -20.81 -3.54 -20.30
N ASN A 215 -19.94 -4.49 -20.63
CA ASN A 215 -19.33 -4.65 -21.95
C ASN A 215 -18.53 -3.44 -22.47
N GLY A 216 -17.91 -2.67 -21.58
CA GLY A 216 -17.16 -1.47 -21.90
C GLY A 216 -15.88 -1.30 -21.08
N PRO A 217 -15.27 -0.10 -21.12
CA PRO A 217 -14.03 0.17 -20.42
C PRO A 217 -14.19 0.13 -18.89
N VAL A 218 -13.10 -0.13 -18.20
CA VAL A 218 -12.98 0.12 -16.75
C VAL A 218 -13.03 1.63 -16.52
N LEU A 219 -13.99 2.07 -15.75
CA LEU A 219 -14.22 3.48 -15.42
C LEU A 219 -13.43 3.91 -14.18
N ALA A 220 -13.39 3.05 -13.15
CA ALA A 220 -12.61 3.28 -11.94
C ALA A 220 -12.03 1.98 -11.38
N VAL A 221 -10.88 2.11 -10.74
CA VAL A 221 -10.33 1.16 -9.78
C VAL A 221 -10.24 1.92 -8.47
N TRP A 222 -10.87 1.41 -7.43
CA TRP A 222 -10.97 2.05 -6.12
C TRP A 222 -10.34 1.17 -5.05
N GLU A 223 -9.61 1.79 -4.15
CA GLU A 223 -9.00 1.19 -2.98
C GLU A 223 -9.29 2.03 -1.74
N PRO A 224 -9.29 1.44 -0.53
CA PRO A 224 -9.42 2.20 0.70
C PRO A 224 -8.38 3.32 0.76
N GLY A 225 -8.83 4.51 1.13
CA GLY A 225 -7.98 5.69 1.22
C GLY A 225 -7.55 6.29 -0.12
N ASP A 226 -8.00 5.75 -1.25
CA ASP A 226 -7.80 6.40 -2.54
C ASP A 226 -8.69 7.65 -2.67
N GLU A 227 -8.26 8.61 -3.47
CA GLU A 227 -9.07 9.77 -3.87
C GLU A 227 -9.52 9.56 -5.30
N ALA A 228 -10.78 9.86 -5.56
CA ALA A 228 -11.23 9.93 -6.94
C ALA A 228 -10.41 11.01 -7.67
N ILE A 229 -9.77 10.61 -8.76
CA ILE A 229 -8.97 11.51 -9.58
C ILE A 229 -9.75 11.80 -10.86
N ALA A 230 -10.02 13.06 -11.11
CA ALA A 230 -10.61 13.47 -12.37
C ALA A 230 -9.64 13.17 -13.51
N ALA A 231 -10.17 12.66 -14.60
CA ALA A 231 -9.43 12.48 -15.83
C ALA A 231 -8.73 13.79 -16.23
N PRO A 232 -7.57 13.75 -16.90
CA PRO A 232 -6.86 14.95 -17.33
C PRO A 232 -7.79 15.92 -18.08
N GLY A 233 -7.60 17.23 -17.91
CA GLY A 233 -8.46 18.25 -18.50
C GLY A 233 -8.73 18.04 -19.98
N GLY A 234 -9.97 18.22 -20.38
CA GLY A 234 -10.43 18.01 -21.76
C GLY A 234 -10.59 16.54 -22.15
N THR A 235 -10.66 15.61 -21.18
CA THR A 235 -10.94 14.17 -21.40
C THR A 235 -12.01 13.65 -20.46
N ALA A 236 -12.82 12.70 -20.90
CA ALA A 236 -13.86 12.08 -20.10
C ALA A 236 -14.25 10.71 -20.66
N PHE A 237 -14.92 9.91 -19.85
CA PHE A 237 -15.61 8.71 -20.30
C PHE A 237 -17.03 9.08 -20.77
N LYS A 238 -17.49 8.50 -21.86
CA LYS A 238 -18.87 8.63 -22.30
C LYS A 238 -19.69 7.45 -21.80
N ILE A 239 -20.70 7.72 -20.99
CA ILE A 239 -21.67 6.72 -20.52
C ILE A 239 -22.95 6.89 -21.34
N PRO A 240 -23.37 5.89 -22.13
CA PRO A 240 -24.60 5.95 -22.92
C PRO A 240 -25.86 6.06 -22.04
N ALA A 241 -26.94 6.56 -22.63
CA ALA A 241 -28.28 6.45 -22.04
C ALA A 241 -28.62 4.98 -21.75
N GLY A 242 -29.27 4.71 -20.62
CA GLY A 242 -29.67 3.37 -20.22
C GLY A 242 -28.51 2.41 -19.91
N ALA A 243 -27.27 2.88 -19.85
CA ALA A 243 -26.12 2.01 -19.59
C ALA A 243 -26.18 1.43 -18.18
N ASN A 244 -25.64 0.22 -18.03
CA ASN A 244 -25.41 -0.43 -16.76
C ASN A 244 -23.93 -0.33 -16.38
N LEU A 245 -23.67 -0.22 -15.07
CA LEU A 245 -22.35 -0.33 -14.48
C LEU A 245 -22.18 -1.73 -13.88
N ARG A 246 -21.06 -2.37 -14.18
CA ARG A 246 -20.63 -3.56 -13.46
C ARG A 246 -19.77 -3.13 -12.28
N LEU A 247 -20.13 -3.55 -11.09
CA LEU A 247 -19.39 -3.34 -9.86
C LEU A 247 -18.86 -4.68 -9.36
N HIS A 248 -17.54 -4.80 -9.29
CA HIS A 248 -16.84 -5.91 -8.64
C HIS A 248 -16.20 -5.40 -7.36
N VAL A 249 -16.52 -6.00 -6.21
CA VAL A 249 -15.99 -5.60 -4.89
C VAL A 249 -15.36 -6.80 -4.20
N ALA A 250 -14.16 -6.62 -3.64
CA ALA A 250 -13.55 -7.57 -2.74
C ALA A 250 -13.71 -7.11 -1.29
N TYR A 251 -14.23 -8.00 -0.46
CA TYR A 251 -14.49 -7.79 0.95
C TYR A 251 -13.57 -8.65 1.82
N LYS A 252 -13.13 -8.10 2.95
CA LYS A 252 -12.40 -8.84 3.99
C LYS A 252 -12.65 -8.19 5.35
N LYS A 253 -13.05 -8.97 6.34
CA LYS A 253 -13.16 -8.53 7.75
C LYS A 253 -11.79 -8.41 8.41
N ASN A 254 -11.70 -7.60 9.45
CA ASN A 254 -10.60 -7.65 10.40
C ASN A 254 -10.76 -8.90 11.28
N TYR A 255 -9.66 -9.42 11.81
CA TYR A 255 -9.68 -10.63 12.65
C TYR A 255 -10.54 -10.46 13.91
N LEU A 256 -10.64 -9.25 14.47
CA LEU A 256 -11.52 -8.95 15.60
C LEU A 256 -13.01 -9.07 15.28
N ASP A 257 -13.37 -9.02 14.00
CA ASP A 257 -14.75 -9.13 13.50
C ASP A 257 -15.09 -10.54 13.01
N GLU A 258 -14.22 -11.54 13.19
CA GLU A 258 -14.37 -12.89 12.64
C GLU A 258 -15.77 -13.48 12.92
N GLN A 259 -16.19 -13.41 14.16
CA GLN A 259 -17.49 -13.97 14.61
C GLN A 259 -18.66 -13.00 14.46
N GLN A 260 -18.44 -11.81 13.91
CA GLN A 260 -19.49 -10.82 13.70
C GLN A 260 -19.98 -10.86 12.25
N SER A 261 -21.28 -10.62 12.06
CA SER A 261 -21.80 -10.29 10.72
C SER A 261 -21.48 -8.84 10.39
N LYS A 262 -20.91 -8.60 9.21
CA LYS A 262 -20.65 -7.25 8.68
C LYS A 262 -21.34 -7.11 7.33
N SER A 263 -22.04 -6.01 7.14
CA SER A 263 -22.76 -5.72 5.88
C SER A 263 -22.29 -4.39 5.31
N ASP A 264 -22.25 -4.30 3.99
CA ASP A 264 -21.95 -3.09 3.25
C ASP A 264 -22.97 -2.84 2.15
N THR A 265 -23.28 -1.56 1.93
CA THR A 265 -24.07 -1.06 0.81
C THR A 265 -23.31 0.11 0.21
N SER A 266 -22.29 -0.20 -0.57
CA SER A 266 -21.49 0.82 -1.26
C SER A 266 -22.33 1.61 -2.26
N THR A 267 -21.98 2.87 -2.45
CA THR A 267 -22.60 3.78 -3.42
C THR A 267 -21.56 4.25 -4.43
N ILE A 268 -21.87 4.15 -5.73
CA ILE A 268 -21.03 4.71 -6.80
C ILE A 268 -21.43 6.17 -6.99
N GLY A 269 -20.44 7.07 -7.05
CA GLY A 269 -20.63 8.49 -7.39
C GLY A 269 -20.06 8.80 -8.77
N LEU A 270 -20.86 9.40 -9.62
CA LEU A 270 -20.43 9.88 -10.94
C LEU A 270 -20.37 11.42 -10.94
N TYR A 271 -19.25 11.94 -11.45
CA TYR A 271 -19.01 13.39 -11.60
C TYR A 271 -19.03 13.75 -13.07
N PHE A 272 -20.04 14.52 -13.47
CA PHE A 272 -20.23 14.88 -14.86
C PHE A 272 -19.31 16.03 -15.30
N THR A 273 -19.22 16.20 -16.58
CA THR A 273 -18.53 17.31 -17.27
C THR A 273 -19.18 17.54 -18.63
N ASP A 274 -18.83 18.63 -19.26
CA ASP A 274 -19.20 18.90 -20.65
C ASP A 274 -18.51 17.94 -21.61
N GLU A 275 -19.03 17.84 -22.81
CA GLU A 275 -18.40 17.08 -23.89
C GLU A 275 -16.99 17.59 -24.16
N PRO A 276 -15.97 16.71 -24.18
CA PRO A 276 -14.62 17.10 -24.59
C PRO A 276 -14.60 17.71 -26.00
N LEU A 277 -13.77 18.73 -26.20
CA LEU A 277 -13.63 19.41 -27.51
C LEU A 277 -13.29 18.42 -28.65
N SER A 278 -12.62 17.31 -28.32
CA SER A 278 -12.34 16.25 -29.29
C SER A 278 -13.58 15.43 -29.69
N GLY A 279 -14.68 15.52 -28.93
CA GLY A 279 -15.84 14.64 -29.07
C GLY A 279 -15.55 13.15 -28.79
N LYS A 280 -14.35 12.81 -28.28
CA LYS A 280 -13.85 11.45 -28.14
C LYS A 280 -13.80 11.02 -26.68
N SER A 281 -14.35 9.84 -26.42
CA SER A 281 -14.29 9.20 -25.10
C SER A 281 -12.92 8.61 -24.81
N ILE A 282 -12.54 8.56 -23.55
CA ILE A 282 -11.45 7.71 -23.07
C ILE A 282 -11.80 6.27 -23.43
N GLN A 283 -10.86 5.57 -24.04
CA GLN A 283 -10.90 4.16 -24.39
C GLN A 283 -9.84 3.40 -23.62
N SER A 284 -9.98 2.08 -23.54
CA SER A 284 -9.00 1.20 -22.92
C SER A 284 -8.46 0.22 -23.95
N PHE A 285 -7.15 0.04 -23.97
CA PHE A 285 -6.44 -1.00 -24.68
C PHE A 285 -5.83 -1.96 -23.67
N ALA A 286 -6.06 -3.25 -23.82
CA ALA A 286 -5.53 -4.27 -22.92
C ALA A 286 -4.42 -5.07 -23.62
N ILE A 287 -3.37 -5.37 -22.88
CA ILE A 287 -2.26 -6.24 -23.28
C ILE A 287 -2.24 -7.41 -22.33
N ASP A 288 -2.64 -8.57 -22.83
CA ASP A 288 -2.62 -9.82 -22.06
C ASP A 288 -1.24 -10.45 -22.12
N ALA A 289 -0.77 -10.97 -20.98
CA ALA A 289 0.43 -11.78 -20.99
C ALA A 289 0.17 -13.13 -21.65
N PRO A 290 1.10 -13.67 -22.44
CA PRO A 290 1.05 -15.07 -22.83
C PRO A 290 1.14 -15.91 -21.56
N GLY A 291 0.28 -16.93 -21.43
CA GLY A 291 0.10 -17.73 -20.19
C GLY A 291 1.38 -18.01 -19.43
N SER A 292 1.27 -18.27 -18.13
CA SER A 292 2.35 -18.29 -17.13
C SER A 292 3.62 -19.01 -17.61
N GLN A 293 4.69 -18.26 -17.67
CA GLN A 293 6.04 -18.76 -17.95
C GLN A 293 6.84 -18.58 -16.65
N GLY A 294 7.22 -19.67 -16.04
CA GLY A 294 8.24 -19.63 -14.98
C GLY A 294 9.55 -19.16 -15.62
N ALA A 295 9.91 -17.91 -15.40
CA ALA A 295 11.16 -17.32 -15.88
C ALA A 295 11.65 -16.23 -14.92
N ASP A 296 12.95 -16.01 -14.89
CA ASP A 296 13.60 -14.98 -14.08
C ASP A 296 13.13 -13.55 -14.42
N ALA A 297 12.63 -13.34 -15.63
CA ALA A 297 11.96 -12.11 -16.06
C ALA A 297 10.96 -12.42 -17.17
N LEU A 298 9.76 -11.84 -17.06
CA LEU A 298 8.72 -11.96 -18.09
C LEU A 298 8.69 -10.69 -18.95
N THR A 299 8.67 -10.88 -20.26
CA THR A 299 8.51 -9.79 -21.22
C THR A 299 7.42 -10.11 -22.23
N PHE A 300 6.46 -9.21 -22.41
CA PHE A 300 5.42 -9.33 -23.42
C PHE A 300 5.08 -7.96 -23.99
N SER A 301 4.25 -7.92 -25.03
CA SER A 301 3.93 -6.65 -25.68
C SER A 301 2.61 -6.71 -26.44
N GLY A 302 2.03 -5.54 -26.67
CA GLY A 302 0.91 -5.33 -27.57
C GLY A 302 1.18 -4.15 -28.49
N THR A 303 0.46 -4.09 -29.60
CA THR A 303 0.61 -3.00 -30.58
C THR A 303 -0.67 -2.17 -30.64
N LEU A 304 -0.53 -0.85 -30.48
CA LEU A 304 -1.66 0.08 -30.60
C LEU A 304 -2.15 0.11 -32.06
N SER A 305 -3.39 -0.31 -32.28
CA SER A 305 -4.02 -0.29 -33.59
C SER A 305 -4.34 1.13 -34.11
N SER A 306 -4.58 2.06 -33.19
CA SER A 306 -4.82 3.49 -33.46
C SER A 306 -3.89 4.35 -32.65
N GLY A 307 -3.47 5.48 -33.18
CA GLY A 307 -2.76 6.50 -32.42
C GLY A 307 -3.67 7.17 -31.37
N GLY A 308 -3.06 7.75 -30.36
CA GLY A 308 -3.81 8.45 -29.32
C GLY A 308 -2.93 8.99 -28.21
N ARG A 309 -3.57 9.77 -27.34
CA ARG A 309 -2.96 10.32 -26.15
C ARG A 309 -3.18 9.39 -24.95
N VAL A 310 -2.14 8.70 -24.50
CA VAL A 310 -2.17 7.83 -23.31
C VAL A 310 -2.26 8.69 -22.06
N LEU A 311 -3.25 8.40 -21.23
CA LEU A 311 -3.59 9.16 -20.03
C LEU A 311 -3.23 8.41 -18.75
N ALA A 312 -3.42 7.08 -18.75
CA ALA A 312 -3.21 6.25 -17.58
C ALA A 312 -2.85 4.81 -17.95
N LEU A 313 -2.24 4.12 -17.00
CA LEU A 313 -1.97 2.69 -17.07
C LEU A 313 -2.60 1.97 -15.89
N ARG A 314 -3.03 0.73 -16.12
CA ARG A 314 -3.65 -0.15 -15.12
C ARG A 314 -2.96 -1.52 -15.15
N PRO A 315 -1.80 -1.68 -14.50
CA PRO A 315 -1.21 -3.00 -14.31
C PRO A 315 -2.11 -3.85 -13.41
N GLN A 316 -2.46 -5.03 -13.90
CA GLN A 316 -3.12 -6.08 -13.14
C GLN A 316 -2.18 -7.28 -13.17
N VAL A 317 -1.75 -7.74 -12.01
CA VAL A 317 -0.74 -8.79 -11.88
C VAL A 317 -1.32 -10.03 -11.21
N ASP A 318 -0.77 -11.19 -11.53
CA ASP A 318 -1.22 -12.51 -11.07
C ASP A 318 -0.46 -13.00 -9.82
N GLN A 319 0.71 -12.43 -9.57
CA GLN A 319 1.59 -12.71 -8.44
C GLN A 319 2.38 -11.46 -8.03
N PRO A 320 3.10 -11.47 -6.90
CA PRO A 320 4.00 -10.37 -6.56
C PRO A 320 5.14 -10.21 -7.57
N TYR A 321 5.41 -8.96 -7.96
CA TYR A 321 6.54 -8.59 -8.81
C TYR A 321 7.42 -7.57 -8.11
N LEU A 322 8.74 -7.79 -8.17
CA LEU A 322 9.75 -6.86 -7.67
C LEU A 322 9.71 -5.55 -8.45
N SER A 323 9.53 -5.65 -9.78
CA SER A 323 9.38 -4.48 -10.62
C SER A 323 8.50 -4.74 -11.84
N VAL A 324 7.82 -3.68 -12.29
CA VAL A 324 7.06 -3.62 -13.55
C VAL A 324 7.52 -2.40 -14.31
N SER A 325 7.98 -2.58 -15.53
CA SER A 325 8.37 -1.49 -16.45
C SER A 325 7.54 -1.57 -17.73
N ILE A 326 6.98 -0.46 -18.13
CA ILE A 326 6.14 -0.35 -19.33
C ILE A 326 6.68 0.78 -20.20
N ASP A 327 7.10 0.44 -21.41
CA ASP A 327 7.68 1.36 -22.38
C ASP A 327 6.90 1.32 -23.70
N ALA A 328 6.72 2.46 -24.34
CA ALA A 328 6.26 2.55 -25.73
C ALA A 328 7.47 2.59 -26.67
N VAL A 329 7.44 1.79 -27.72
CA VAL A 329 8.46 1.76 -28.78
C VAL A 329 7.77 2.12 -30.11
N THR A 330 8.06 3.30 -30.62
CA THR A 330 7.48 3.77 -31.90
C THR A 330 8.06 3.01 -33.07
N SER A 331 7.43 3.10 -34.24
CA SER A 331 7.94 2.52 -35.51
C SER A 331 9.33 3.03 -35.91
N SER A 332 9.70 4.24 -35.46
CA SER A 332 11.06 4.78 -35.63
C SER A 332 12.10 4.23 -34.63
N GLY A 333 11.70 3.33 -33.73
CA GLY A 333 12.57 2.79 -32.69
C GLY A 333 12.72 3.69 -31.46
N ARG A 334 12.07 4.86 -31.40
CA ARG A 334 12.11 5.72 -30.22
C ARG A 334 11.40 5.04 -29.04
N ARG A 335 12.11 4.88 -27.93
CA ARG A 335 11.58 4.35 -26.68
C ARG A 335 11.10 5.49 -25.78
N VAL A 336 9.90 5.38 -25.27
CA VAL A 336 9.27 6.33 -24.35
C VAL A 336 8.81 5.57 -23.11
N PRO A 337 9.38 5.79 -21.93
CA PRO A 337 8.90 5.15 -20.71
C PRO A 337 7.49 5.67 -20.37
N LEU A 338 6.57 4.76 -20.03
CA LEU A 338 5.20 5.08 -19.65
C LEU A 338 4.94 4.90 -18.17
N LEU A 339 5.50 3.83 -17.55
CA LEU A 339 5.31 3.57 -16.13
C LEU A 339 6.43 2.68 -15.61
N LYS A 340 6.85 2.94 -14.37
CA LYS A 340 7.80 2.09 -13.67
C LYS A 340 7.36 1.94 -12.21
N LEU A 341 7.22 0.68 -11.77
CA LEU A 341 6.73 0.34 -10.44
C LEU A 341 7.67 -0.64 -9.76
N ARG A 342 7.66 -0.66 -8.42
CA ARG A 342 8.33 -1.62 -7.57
C ARG A 342 7.35 -2.23 -6.57
N GLY A 343 7.61 -3.45 -6.10
CA GLY A 343 6.82 -4.11 -5.06
C GLY A 343 5.34 -4.32 -5.45
N VAL A 344 5.06 -4.59 -6.73
CA VAL A 344 3.69 -4.70 -7.25
C VAL A 344 3.06 -6.01 -6.82
N ARG A 345 1.83 -5.97 -6.32
CA ARG A 345 1.11 -7.12 -5.77
C ARG A 345 -0.31 -7.23 -6.35
N PRO A 346 -0.85 -8.47 -6.50
CA PRO A 346 -2.18 -8.67 -7.10
C PRO A 346 -3.33 -8.06 -6.29
N GLU A 347 -3.15 -7.91 -4.97
CA GLU A 347 -4.17 -7.34 -4.09
C GLU A 347 -4.42 -5.85 -4.33
N TRP A 348 -3.51 -5.16 -5.01
CA TRP A 348 -3.52 -3.71 -5.20
C TRP A 348 -3.56 -3.30 -6.66
N PRO A 349 -4.59 -3.68 -7.44
CA PRO A 349 -4.77 -3.20 -8.79
C PRO A 349 -5.08 -1.71 -8.76
N ARG A 350 -4.30 -0.91 -9.48
CA ARG A 350 -4.43 0.55 -9.45
C ARG A 350 -4.39 1.14 -10.86
N ARG A 351 -5.09 2.28 -11.04
CA ARG A 351 -4.92 3.14 -12.20
C ARG A 351 -3.88 4.22 -11.88
N TYR A 352 -2.83 4.29 -12.67
CA TYR A 352 -1.78 5.30 -12.58
C TYR A 352 -2.01 6.36 -13.65
N TRP A 353 -2.52 7.52 -13.26
CA TRP A 353 -2.71 8.67 -14.15
C TRP A 353 -1.37 9.35 -14.38
N LEU A 354 -0.94 9.45 -15.66
CA LEU A 354 0.28 10.17 -16.01
C LEU A 354 0.14 11.66 -15.69
N THR A 355 1.18 12.24 -15.11
CA THR A 355 1.23 13.71 -14.92
C THR A 355 1.26 14.40 -16.29
N ASP A 356 2.05 13.86 -17.19
CA ASP A 356 2.20 14.32 -18.57
C ASP A 356 1.73 13.22 -19.53
N PRO A 357 0.49 13.32 -20.07
CA PRO A 357 -0.04 12.38 -21.04
C PRO A 357 0.84 12.30 -22.29
N VAL A 358 0.98 11.10 -22.86
CA VAL A 358 1.92 10.82 -23.93
C VAL A 358 1.19 10.55 -25.25
N GLU A 359 1.52 11.34 -26.29
CA GLU A 359 1.03 11.10 -27.65
C GLU A 359 1.82 9.95 -28.30
N LEU A 360 1.10 8.93 -28.75
CA LEU A 360 1.66 7.76 -29.42
C LEU A 360 0.99 7.54 -30.78
N PRO A 361 1.78 7.35 -31.85
CA PRO A 361 1.22 7.04 -33.17
C PRO A 361 0.65 5.60 -33.23
N ALA A 362 -0.21 5.35 -34.17
CA ALA A 362 -0.63 3.99 -34.52
C ALA A 362 0.59 3.11 -34.85
N GLY A 363 0.49 1.82 -34.55
CA GLY A 363 1.60 0.89 -34.74
C GLY A 363 2.68 0.95 -33.67
N THR A 364 2.52 1.82 -32.61
CA THR A 364 3.42 1.82 -31.47
C THR A 364 3.30 0.51 -30.71
N LYS A 365 4.44 -0.14 -30.47
CA LYS A 365 4.55 -1.33 -29.63
C LYS A 365 4.67 -0.91 -28.18
N VAL A 366 3.81 -1.41 -27.31
CA VAL A 366 3.93 -1.24 -25.87
C VAL A 366 4.57 -2.48 -25.29
N GLU A 367 5.76 -2.34 -24.76
CA GLU A 367 6.56 -3.41 -24.17
C GLU A 367 6.40 -3.39 -22.64
N VAL A 368 6.16 -4.57 -22.07
CA VAL A 368 6.03 -4.80 -20.64
C VAL A 368 7.14 -5.72 -20.20
N LYS A 369 7.87 -5.32 -19.16
CA LYS A 369 8.89 -6.14 -18.50
C LYS A 369 8.58 -6.24 -17.02
N LEU A 370 8.52 -7.48 -16.51
CA LEU A 370 8.29 -7.77 -15.10
C LEU A 370 9.46 -8.61 -14.55
N VAL A 371 9.84 -8.29 -13.33
CA VAL A 371 10.79 -9.10 -12.55
C VAL A 371 9.99 -9.72 -11.40
N PRO A 372 9.93 -11.06 -11.29
CA PRO A 372 9.22 -11.73 -10.21
C PRO A 372 9.69 -11.29 -8.83
N GLY A 373 8.76 -11.19 -7.89
CA GLY A 373 9.03 -11.00 -6.47
C GLY A 373 9.18 -12.32 -5.74
N ASP A 374 9.26 -12.27 -4.41
CA ASP A 374 9.27 -13.47 -3.59
C ASP A 374 7.88 -14.16 -3.63
N PRO A 375 7.79 -15.39 -4.18
CA PRO A 375 6.52 -16.12 -4.25
C PRO A 375 5.97 -16.50 -2.86
N ASN A 376 6.82 -16.52 -1.82
CA ASN A 376 6.43 -16.82 -0.45
C ASN A 376 5.90 -15.60 0.30
N SER A 377 5.98 -14.41 -0.28
CA SER A 377 5.37 -13.23 0.31
C SER A 377 3.85 -13.38 0.29
N GLY A 378 3.28 -13.80 1.41
CA GLY A 378 1.83 -13.97 1.56
C GLY A 378 1.04 -12.71 1.24
N PRO A 379 -0.26 -12.83 0.90
CA PRO A 379 -1.10 -11.67 0.61
C PRO A 379 -1.30 -10.83 1.87
N LEU A 380 -1.09 -9.52 1.74
CA LEU A 380 -1.39 -8.55 2.81
C LEU A 380 -2.90 -8.32 2.95
N MET A 381 -3.62 -8.54 1.86
CA MET A 381 -5.07 -8.38 1.74
C MET A 381 -5.72 -9.72 1.36
N ALA A 382 -6.97 -9.68 0.92
CA ALA A 382 -7.64 -10.86 0.39
C ALA A 382 -6.86 -11.44 -0.79
N ALA A 383 -6.61 -12.74 -0.75
CA ALA A 383 -6.02 -13.46 -1.89
C ALA A 383 -6.89 -13.26 -3.14
N VAL A 384 -6.24 -12.97 -4.24
CA VAL A 384 -6.92 -12.66 -5.52
C VAL A 384 -6.33 -13.52 -6.61
N LYS A 385 -7.22 -14.17 -7.36
CA LYS A 385 -6.87 -14.68 -8.69
C LYS A 385 -7.09 -13.53 -9.68
N SER A 386 -6.02 -13.04 -10.25
CA SER A 386 -6.03 -11.94 -11.20
C SER A 386 -5.30 -12.40 -12.46
N PRO A 387 -5.78 -12.07 -13.67
CA PRO A 387 -4.98 -12.28 -14.87
C PRO A 387 -3.79 -11.31 -14.87
N LEU A 388 -2.72 -11.70 -15.54
CA LEU A 388 -1.63 -10.78 -15.83
C LEU A 388 -1.98 -9.98 -17.10
N GLN A 389 -2.34 -8.71 -16.89
CA GLN A 389 -2.81 -7.83 -17.96
C GLN A 389 -2.37 -6.38 -17.69
N ILE A 390 -2.02 -5.65 -18.72
CA ILE A 390 -1.77 -4.22 -18.64
C ILE A 390 -2.83 -3.47 -19.43
N GLY A 391 -3.63 -2.67 -18.75
CA GLY A 391 -4.56 -1.75 -19.40
C GLY A 391 -3.90 -0.40 -19.66
N LEU A 392 -4.13 0.17 -20.83
CA LEU A 392 -3.82 1.55 -21.18
C LEU A 392 -5.13 2.29 -21.39
N ASP A 393 -5.28 3.44 -20.75
CA ASP A 393 -6.41 4.33 -20.99
C ASP A 393 -5.93 5.51 -21.82
N PHE A 394 -6.58 5.76 -22.95
CA PHE A 394 -6.15 6.75 -23.93
C PHE A 394 -7.33 7.42 -24.65
N VAL A 395 -7.10 8.59 -25.21
CA VAL A 395 -8.03 9.24 -26.14
C VAL A 395 -7.49 9.04 -27.55
N PRO A 396 -8.23 8.39 -28.47
CA PRO A 396 -7.77 8.17 -29.83
C PRO A 396 -7.60 9.50 -30.59
N GLN A 397 -6.66 9.53 -31.53
CA GLN A 397 -6.47 10.66 -32.45
C GLN A 397 -7.59 10.79 -33.48
#